data_8813ec2fa1e7c17a9a96570bbcf29cd5
#
_entry.id   8813ec2fa1e7c17a9a96570bbcf29cd5
#
_cell.length_a   1.000
_cell.length_b   1.000
_cell.length_c   1.000
_cell.angle_alpha   90.00
_cell.angle_beta   90.00
_cell.angle_gamma   90.00
#
_symmetry.space_group_name_H-M   'P 1'
#
loop_
_entity.id
_entity.type
_entity.pdbx_description
1 polymer ?
#
loop_
_entity_poly.entity_id
_entity_poly.type
_entity_poly.pdbx_seq_one_letter_code
_entity_poly.pdbx_strand_id
1 'polypeptide(L)'
;MIGWPATGTSIGIAMSDEQSRSEEQREAARLERERKRAAEQGEPPPAPRKKDLPAQAPPIGAGPPRKAKPAAAPAEPAAKAPPPAPPKKAERPPAPPTPPRKVTDDDDESPSGTIRPGGATTTPPPSPQRRRRSPGRHALLFAIIAVVLVGALFILNGIFEPFKGGGSESVTVKIPAGVDAGDIGTLLADKGVVGSRFFFELRATIGGDRGKLRAGTYKLRKSMSNGAALAVLTNVQKGAAVIDVLVPEGPARDEIAPVVAKQGVTGNYVAASVASAQLDPTSYGAPKNVSSLEGFLFPATYELLKSAPTAKTLVNDQLKAFKRNIADVNMSYAKSKNLSVFDVIILASIIEREALFDRDRPLVAAVFYNRLRDSISLGSDATTRFAVRNWDQPLTASQIASKSPYNTRQVAGLPPGPIGNPGLASIQAAANPPKSDYLYFIVAPCKKGALVFAKTLPEFQKLIDAYFNRRAAQGGKDPAFCR
;
A
#
# COMPACT_ATOMS: atom_id res chain seq x y z
N MET A 1 16.24 6.42 -11.94
CA MET A 1 16.66 5.06 -11.56
C MET A 1 18.03 5.18 -10.91
N ILE A 2 18.06 5.36 -9.58
CA ILE A 2 19.32 5.28 -8.83
C ILE A 2 19.40 3.80 -8.44
N GLY A 3 20.19 3.04 -9.23
CA GLY A 3 20.43 1.63 -8.96
C GLY A 3 21.19 1.49 -7.66
N TRP A 4 20.60 0.80 -6.71
CA TRP A 4 21.33 0.21 -5.59
C TRP A 4 22.36 -0.76 -6.17
N PRO A 5 23.60 -0.76 -5.70
CA PRO A 5 24.50 -1.83 -6.05
C PRO A 5 23.94 -3.13 -5.47
N ALA A 6 23.42 -3.98 -6.32
CA ALA A 6 22.94 -5.33 -5.98
C ALA A 6 24.15 -6.23 -5.62
N THR A 7 24.95 -5.83 -4.64
CA THR A 7 26.13 -6.54 -4.22
C THR A 7 25.90 -7.09 -2.83
N GLY A 8 25.56 -8.37 -2.76
CA GLY A 8 25.90 -9.19 -1.63
C GLY A 8 24.80 -9.61 -0.67
N THR A 9 23.50 -9.30 -0.88
CA THR A 9 22.48 -9.55 0.14
C THR A 9 22.05 -11.01 0.25
N SER A 10 21.93 -11.71 -0.87
CA SER A 10 21.46 -13.13 -0.88
C SER A 10 22.59 -14.17 -0.74
N ILE A 11 23.83 -13.74 -0.70
CA ILE A 11 25.01 -14.66 -0.56
C ILE A 11 25.23 -15.05 0.91
N GLY A 12 24.78 -14.22 1.83
CA GLY A 12 25.14 -14.34 3.22
C GLY A 12 24.66 -15.61 3.91
N ILE A 13 23.50 -16.14 3.54
CA ILE A 13 23.00 -17.40 4.11
C ILE A 13 23.91 -18.59 3.74
N ALA A 14 24.51 -18.52 2.55
CA ALA A 14 25.42 -19.57 2.07
C ALA A 14 26.86 -19.46 2.60
N MET A 15 27.40 -18.23 2.70
CA MET A 15 28.83 -18.02 3.02
C MET A 15 29.21 -18.35 4.47
N SER A 16 28.31 -18.17 5.45
CA SER A 16 28.66 -18.43 6.85
C SER A 16 28.80 -19.92 7.15
N ASP A 17 27.96 -20.75 6.55
CA ASP A 17 28.02 -22.19 6.76
C ASP A 17 29.29 -22.77 6.15
N GLU A 18 29.74 -22.23 5.02
CA GLU A 18 30.96 -22.71 4.34
C GLU A 18 32.25 -22.21 5.02
N GLN A 19 32.27 -20.94 5.52
CA GLN A 19 33.39 -20.43 6.27
C GLN A 19 33.52 -21.16 7.63
N SER A 20 32.43 -21.38 8.34
CA SER A 20 32.44 -22.14 9.59
C SER A 20 32.89 -23.58 9.37
N ARG A 21 32.39 -24.25 8.32
CA ARG A 21 32.82 -25.59 7.93
C ARG A 21 34.29 -25.63 7.49
N SER A 22 34.74 -24.62 6.72
CA SER A 22 36.16 -24.58 6.32
C SER A 22 37.10 -24.31 7.47
N GLU A 23 36.69 -23.55 8.51
CA GLU A 23 37.44 -23.35 9.71
C GLU A 23 37.44 -24.60 10.59
N GLU A 24 36.30 -25.24 10.79
CA GLU A 24 36.20 -26.54 11.49
C GLU A 24 37.01 -27.62 10.79
N GLN A 25 36.94 -27.69 9.45
CA GLN A 25 37.74 -28.65 8.66
C GLN A 25 39.25 -28.35 8.74
N ARG A 26 39.66 -27.08 8.76
CA ARG A 26 41.05 -26.68 8.92
C ARG A 26 41.54 -26.98 10.35
N GLU A 27 40.69 -26.75 11.35
CA GLU A 27 41.00 -27.05 12.74
C GLU A 27 41.04 -28.55 12.98
N ALA A 28 40.11 -29.33 12.44
CA ALA A 28 40.14 -30.80 12.48
C ALA A 28 41.40 -31.36 11.79
N ALA A 29 41.77 -30.83 10.63
CA ALA A 29 42.98 -31.20 9.90
C ALA A 29 44.25 -30.80 10.64
N ARG A 30 44.25 -29.71 11.42
CA ARG A 30 45.36 -29.30 12.30
C ARG A 30 45.50 -30.25 13.46
N LEU A 31 44.40 -30.56 14.15
CA LEU A 31 44.38 -31.49 15.29
C LEU A 31 44.80 -32.92 14.86
N GLU A 32 44.40 -33.35 13.67
CA GLU A 32 44.84 -34.64 13.13
C GLU A 32 46.37 -34.69 12.85
N ARG A 33 46.93 -33.59 12.32
CA ARG A 33 48.39 -33.48 12.12
C ARG A 33 49.14 -33.41 13.47
N GLU A 34 48.60 -32.72 14.46
CA GLU A 34 49.17 -32.67 15.82
C GLU A 34 49.13 -34.04 16.47
N ARG A 35 48.01 -34.81 16.31
CA ARG A 35 47.90 -36.19 16.78
C ARG A 35 48.90 -37.14 16.10
N LYS A 36 49.08 -37.01 14.80
CA LYS A 36 50.06 -37.81 14.03
C LYS A 36 51.50 -37.50 14.50
N ARG A 37 51.84 -36.24 14.70
CA ARG A 37 53.15 -35.81 15.25
C ARG A 37 53.39 -36.31 16.65
N ALA A 38 52.41 -36.25 17.54
CA ALA A 38 52.50 -36.76 18.89
C ALA A 38 52.68 -38.30 18.90
N ALA A 39 51.96 -39.01 18.01
CA ALA A 39 52.12 -40.45 17.83
C ALA A 39 53.49 -40.83 17.28
N GLU A 40 54.07 -40.05 16.37
CA GLU A 40 55.46 -40.26 15.84
C GLU A 40 56.53 -39.92 16.87
N GLN A 41 56.24 -39.06 17.86
CA GLN A 41 57.18 -38.67 18.93
C GLN A 41 56.99 -39.46 20.19
N GLY A 42 56.05 -40.43 20.25
CA GLY A 42 55.81 -41.25 21.45
C GLY A 42 55.17 -40.48 22.61
N GLU A 43 54.63 -39.29 22.37
CA GLU A 43 53.97 -38.50 23.39
C GLU A 43 52.46 -38.85 23.50
N PRO A 44 51.87 -38.83 24.71
CA PRO A 44 50.47 -39.08 24.88
C PRO A 44 49.67 -37.94 24.14
N PRO A 45 48.53 -38.27 23.51
CA PRO A 45 47.72 -37.28 22.76
C PRO A 45 47.33 -36.12 23.67
N PRO A 46 47.40 -34.87 23.20
CA PRO A 46 47.04 -33.70 23.99
C PRO A 46 45.60 -33.81 24.49
N ALA A 47 45.40 -33.58 25.79
CA ALA A 47 44.09 -33.60 26.39
C ALA A 47 43.20 -32.49 25.78
N PRO A 48 41.90 -32.73 25.52
CA PRO A 48 40.99 -31.74 25.00
C PRO A 48 40.94 -30.51 25.89
N ARG A 49 41.20 -29.33 25.34
CA ARG A 49 41.09 -28.08 26.09
C ARG A 49 39.62 -27.87 26.46
N LYS A 50 39.33 -27.29 27.64
CA LYS A 50 37.98 -26.99 28.16
C LYS A 50 37.11 -26.15 27.21
N LYS A 51 37.66 -25.64 26.09
CA LYS A 51 36.93 -24.96 25.00
C LYS A 51 36.37 -25.89 23.94
N ASP A 52 36.77 -27.14 23.90
CA ASP A 52 36.46 -28.10 22.84
C ASP A 52 35.29 -29.04 23.20
N LEU A 53 34.69 -28.87 24.38
CA LEU A 53 33.44 -29.54 24.74
C LEU A 53 32.30 -28.74 24.16
N PRO A 54 31.42 -29.34 23.31
CA PRO A 54 30.20 -28.68 22.88
C PRO A 54 29.46 -28.25 24.15
N ALA A 55 29.17 -26.96 24.26
CA ALA A 55 28.35 -26.43 25.34
C ALA A 55 27.02 -27.20 25.34
N GLN A 56 26.82 -28.02 26.37
CA GLN A 56 25.52 -28.59 26.67
C GLN A 56 24.58 -27.41 26.78
N ALA A 57 23.58 -27.40 25.91
CA ALA A 57 22.52 -26.42 25.99
C ALA A 57 21.96 -26.42 27.41
N PRO A 58 21.88 -25.28 28.09
CA PRO A 58 21.27 -25.24 29.42
C PRO A 58 19.84 -25.76 29.27
N PRO A 59 19.33 -26.53 30.22
CA PRO A 59 17.95 -26.97 30.22
C PRO A 59 17.10 -25.71 30.17
N ILE A 60 16.07 -25.71 29.30
CA ILE A 60 15.11 -24.63 29.20
C ILE A 60 14.52 -24.39 30.57
N GLY A 61 15.09 -23.43 31.28
CA GLY A 61 14.85 -23.15 32.68
C GLY A 61 13.54 -22.41 32.86
N ALA A 62 12.77 -22.98 33.74
CA ALA A 62 11.62 -22.45 34.39
C ALA A 62 11.71 -20.92 34.65
N GLY A 63 10.76 -20.18 34.08
CA GLY A 63 10.45 -18.82 34.51
C GLY A 63 9.96 -18.83 35.97
N PRO A 64 10.00 -17.70 36.69
CA PRO A 64 9.65 -17.63 38.09
C PRO A 64 8.22 -18.13 38.35
N PRO A 65 7.97 -18.81 39.50
CA PRO A 65 6.71 -19.47 39.79
C PRO A 65 5.56 -18.45 39.88
N ARG A 66 4.60 -18.54 39.00
CA ARG A 66 3.31 -17.85 39.17
C ARG A 66 2.57 -18.52 40.33
N LYS A 67 2.20 -17.74 41.35
CA LYS A 67 1.36 -18.16 42.48
C LYS A 67 0.07 -18.81 41.94
N ALA A 68 -0.11 -20.08 42.28
CA ALA A 68 -1.30 -20.84 41.97
C ALA A 68 -2.53 -20.25 42.69
N LYS A 69 -3.61 -20.04 41.96
CA LYS A 69 -4.94 -19.80 42.51
C LYS A 69 -5.62 -21.16 42.66
N PRO A 70 -6.42 -21.42 43.71
CA PRO A 70 -6.95 -22.75 43.99
C PRO A 70 -7.87 -23.27 42.90
N ALA A 71 -7.79 -24.57 42.64
CA ALA A 71 -8.62 -25.30 41.69
C ALA A 71 -10.10 -25.28 42.14
N ALA A 72 -10.98 -24.91 41.21
CA ALA A 72 -12.42 -25.18 41.31
C ALA A 72 -12.71 -26.57 40.73
N ALA A 73 -13.64 -27.29 41.38
CA ALA A 73 -14.04 -28.65 41.07
C ALA A 73 -14.60 -28.84 39.62
N PRO A 74 -14.55 -30.07 39.08
CA PRO A 74 -14.96 -30.34 37.73
C PRO A 74 -16.51 -30.28 37.56
N ALA A 75 -16.94 -29.48 36.58
CA ALA A 75 -18.34 -29.45 36.14
C ALA A 75 -18.60 -30.54 35.10
N GLU A 76 -19.76 -31.18 35.20
CA GLU A 76 -20.32 -32.19 34.32
C GLU A 76 -20.41 -31.78 32.86
N PRO A 77 -20.36 -32.73 31.91
CA PRO A 77 -20.40 -32.42 30.48
C PRO A 77 -21.82 -32.03 30.05
N ALA A 78 -21.95 -30.79 29.58
CA ALA A 78 -23.18 -30.28 28.97
C ALA A 78 -23.42 -30.92 27.59
N ALA A 79 -24.69 -31.25 27.34
CA ALA A 79 -25.22 -31.90 26.16
C ALA A 79 -24.90 -31.13 24.86
N LYS A 80 -24.66 -31.92 23.80
CA LYS A 80 -24.45 -31.44 22.41
C LYS A 80 -25.65 -30.63 21.91
N ALA A 81 -25.41 -29.40 21.51
CA ALA A 81 -26.36 -28.59 20.74
C ALA A 81 -26.51 -29.14 19.31
N PRO A 82 -27.74 -29.11 18.72
CA PRO A 82 -27.99 -29.57 17.36
C PRO A 82 -27.32 -28.64 16.32
N PRO A 83 -27.00 -29.17 15.10
CA PRO A 83 -26.34 -28.39 14.06
C PRO A 83 -27.26 -27.29 13.51
N PRO A 84 -26.71 -26.14 13.07
CA PRO A 84 -27.47 -25.04 12.50
C PRO A 84 -28.07 -25.45 11.14
N ALA A 85 -29.32 -25.02 10.92
CA ALA A 85 -30.08 -25.23 9.69
C ALA A 85 -29.40 -24.52 8.50
N PRO A 86 -29.54 -25.02 7.25
CA PRO A 86 -28.92 -24.43 6.07
C PRO A 86 -29.55 -23.06 5.74
N PRO A 87 -28.78 -22.13 5.18
CA PRO A 87 -29.26 -20.79 4.87
C PRO A 87 -30.35 -20.85 3.79
N LYS A 88 -31.47 -20.16 4.03
CA LYS A 88 -32.54 -19.93 3.06
C LYS A 88 -31.96 -19.19 1.85
N LYS A 89 -32.20 -19.71 0.65
CA LYS A 89 -31.96 -19.10 -0.65
C LYS A 89 -32.54 -17.69 -0.64
N ALA A 90 -31.70 -16.70 -0.88
CA ALA A 90 -32.13 -15.32 -1.11
C ALA A 90 -32.94 -15.27 -2.41
N GLU A 91 -34.18 -14.82 -2.31
CA GLU A 91 -35.05 -14.49 -3.44
C GLU A 91 -34.44 -13.30 -4.20
N ARG A 92 -34.35 -13.48 -5.51
CA ARG A 92 -33.91 -12.50 -6.48
C ARG A 92 -34.97 -11.38 -6.56
N PRO A 93 -34.60 -10.09 -6.51
CA PRO A 93 -35.55 -9.01 -6.73
C PRO A 93 -36.16 -9.08 -8.14
N PRO A 94 -37.46 -8.69 -8.31
CA PRO A 94 -38.13 -8.73 -9.60
C PRO A 94 -37.53 -7.69 -10.57
N ALA A 95 -37.44 -8.09 -11.84
CA ALA A 95 -36.97 -7.27 -12.94
C ALA A 95 -37.91 -6.07 -13.19
N PRO A 96 -37.38 -4.92 -13.65
CA PRO A 96 -38.21 -3.75 -14.00
C PRO A 96 -39.08 -4.03 -15.24
N PRO A 97 -40.28 -3.39 -15.35
CA PRO A 97 -41.20 -3.66 -16.44
C PRO A 97 -40.67 -3.09 -17.76
N THR A 98 -40.82 -3.91 -18.81
CA THR A 98 -40.51 -3.58 -20.21
C THR A 98 -41.49 -2.53 -20.73
N PRO A 99 -41.06 -1.54 -21.52
CA PRO A 99 -41.95 -0.59 -22.17
C PRO A 99 -42.75 -1.25 -23.33
N PRO A 100 -43.99 -0.81 -23.61
CA PRO A 100 -44.84 -1.42 -24.61
C PRO A 100 -44.32 -1.24 -26.02
N ARG A 101 -44.33 -2.34 -26.78
CA ARG A 101 -43.95 -2.45 -28.19
C ARG A 101 -45.05 -1.74 -29.04
N LYS A 102 -44.64 -0.80 -29.86
CA LYS A 102 -45.48 -0.27 -30.95
C LYS A 102 -45.74 -1.37 -31.97
N VAL A 103 -47.01 -1.65 -32.20
CA VAL A 103 -47.48 -2.47 -33.30
C VAL A 103 -47.66 -1.52 -34.49
N THR A 104 -46.94 -1.79 -35.55
CA THR A 104 -47.19 -1.27 -36.89
C THR A 104 -48.00 -2.34 -37.58
N ASP A 105 -49.24 -2.05 -37.95
CA ASP A 105 -50.00 -2.82 -38.94
C ASP A 105 -49.99 -2.02 -40.22
N ASP A 106 -49.27 -2.51 -41.20
CA ASP A 106 -49.49 -2.30 -42.63
C ASP A 106 -50.56 -3.31 -43.07
N ASP A 107 -51.47 -2.88 -43.94
CA ASP A 107 -52.10 -3.61 -45.06
C ASP A 107 -53.24 -2.75 -45.56
N ASP A 108 -53.11 -2.10 -46.69
CA ASP A 108 -53.35 -2.44 -48.09
C ASP A 108 -54.81 -2.93 -48.33
N GLU A 109 -55.49 -2.16 -49.13
CA GLU A 109 -56.29 -2.51 -50.28
C GLU A 109 -57.38 -1.48 -50.62
N SER A 110 -57.22 -0.83 -51.77
CA SER A 110 -58.33 -0.28 -52.59
C SER A 110 -59.07 -1.46 -53.26
N PRO A 111 -60.34 -1.36 -53.60
CA PRO A 111 -60.62 -0.64 -54.90
C PRO A 111 -61.99 0.01 -55.07
N SER A 112 -62.00 0.93 -56.02
CA SER A 112 -62.98 1.25 -57.07
C SER A 112 -64.48 1.10 -56.85
N GLY A 113 -65.24 2.13 -57.30
CA GLY A 113 -66.64 2.00 -57.68
C GLY A 113 -67.36 3.30 -57.81
N THR A 114 -67.25 3.93 -58.92
CA THR A 114 -68.13 4.58 -59.95
C THR A 114 -69.56 4.98 -59.54
N ILE A 115 -69.89 6.15 -60.05
CA ILE A 115 -71.15 6.60 -60.82
C ILE A 115 -72.09 7.56 -60.08
N ARG A 116 -72.16 8.75 -60.71
CA ARG A 116 -73.12 9.84 -60.87
C ARG A 116 -74.65 9.44 -60.95
N PRO A 117 -75.56 10.41 -61.12
CA PRO A 117 -75.61 11.87 -60.88
C PRO A 117 -77.01 12.38 -60.34
N GLY A 118 -77.13 13.69 -60.14
CA GLY A 118 -78.39 14.34 -60.32
C GLY A 118 -78.96 15.17 -59.17
N GLY A 119 -79.21 16.42 -59.44
CA GLY A 119 -80.17 17.23 -58.70
C GLY A 119 -79.66 18.58 -58.27
N ALA A 120 -79.85 19.55 -59.19
CA ALA A 120 -79.67 20.98 -58.91
C ALA A 120 -80.83 21.47 -58.02
N THR A 121 -80.48 22.15 -56.89
CA THR A 121 -81.35 23.16 -56.28
C THR A 121 -80.50 24.33 -55.79
N THR A 122 -80.75 25.46 -56.39
CA THR A 122 -80.26 26.80 -56.14
C THR A 122 -80.72 27.29 -54.76
N THR A 123 -79.79 27.63 -53.86
CA THR A 123 -80.04 28.46 -52.69
C THR A 123 -79.01 29.59 -52.64
N PRO A 124 -79.37 30.82 -52.22
CA PRO A 124 -78.52 32.00 -52.34
C PRO A 124 -77.32 31.99 -51.34
N PRO A 125 -76.26 32.79 -51.61
CA PRO A 125 -75.05 32.74 -50.84
C PRO A 125 -75.24 33.33 -49.42
N PRO A 126 -74.69 32.69 -48.39
CA PRO A 126 -74.67 33.29 -47.05
C PRO A 126 -73.61 34.38 -46.96
N SER A 127 -73.98 35.48 -46.33
CA SER A 127 -73.13 36.61 -45.96
C SER A 127 -71.85 36.22 -45.26
N PRO A 128 -70.76 36.98 -45.41
CA PRO A 128 -69.46 36.65 -44.78
C PRO A 128 -69.57 36.79 -43.27
N GLN A 129 -69.57 35.64 -42.56
CA GLN A 129 -69.39 35.62 -41.10
C GLN A 129 -67.96 36.08 -40.81
N ARG A 130 -67.80 37.25 -40.21
CA ARG A 130 -66.59 37.73 -39.55
C ARG A 130 -66.14 36.66 -38.53
N ARG A 131 -65.10 35.87 -38.88
CA ARG A 131 -64.38 35.02 -37.94
C ARG A 131 -63.90 35.90 -36.79
N ARG A 132 -64.59 35.85 -35.63
CA ARG A 132 -64.08 36.38 -34.39
C ARG A 132 -62.78 35.58 -34.07
N ARG A 133 -61.62 36.20 -34.34
CA ARG A 133 -60.32 35.72 -33.82
C ARG A 133 -60.43 35.71 -32.32
N SER A 134 -60.38 34.49 -31.68
CA SER A 134 -60.41 34.34 -30.23
C SER A 134 -59.15 34.97 -29.70
N PRO A 135 -59.21 35.98 -28.84
CA PRO A 135 -57.99 36.61 -28.27
C PRO A 135 -57.23 35.70 -27.30
N GLY A 136 -57.83 34.55 -26.91
CA GLY A 136 -57.22 33.66 -25.91
C GLY A 136 -55.97 32.92 -26.35
N ARG A 137 -55.83 32.59 -27.66
CA ARG A 137 -54.64 31.81 -28.11
C ARG A 137 -53.35 32.64 -28.10
N HIS A 138 -53.43 33.93 -28.44
CA HIS A 138 -52.25 34.80 -28.35
C HIS A 138 -51.91 35.17 -26.92
N ALA A 139 -52.91 35.37 -26.04
CA ALA A 139 -52.71 35.61 -24.62
C ALA A 139 -52.05 34.41 -23.94
N LEU A 140 -52.49 33.19 -24.27
CA LEU A 140 -51.84 31.97 -23.77
C LEU A 140 -50.40 31.81 -24.27
N LEU A 141 -50.16 32.10 -25.57
CA LEU A 141 -48.81 32.06 -26.15
C LEU A 141 -47.86 33.08 -25.46
N PHE A 142 -48.34 34.30 -25.26
CA PHE A 142 -47.58 35.34 -24.51
C PHE A 142 -47.33 34.95 -23.09
N ALA A 143 -48.27 34.31 -22.37
CA ALA A 143 -48.07 33.81 -21.02
C ALA A 143 -46.99 32.70 -20.96
N ILE A 144 -47.02 31.77 -21.92
CA ILE A 144 -45.99 30.72 -22.02
C ILE A 144 -44.61 31.34 -22.30
N ILE A 145 -44.53 32.28 -23.25
CA ILE A 145 -43.28 32.97 -23.57
C ILE A 145 -42.76 33.74 -22.34
N ALA A 146 -43.63 34.43 -21.61
CA ALA A 146 -43.27 35.16 -20.38
C ALA A 146 -42.73 34.21 -19.31
N VAL A 147 -43.38 33.06 -19.09
CA VAL A 147 -42.92 32.05 -18.14
C VAL A 147 -41.53 31.49 -18.54
N VAL A 148 -41.35 31.19 -19.85
CA VAL A 148 -40.06 30.72 -20.37
C VAL A 148 -38.97 31.78 -20.23
N LEU A 149 -39.28 33.05 -20.49
CA LEU A 149 -38.33 34.17 -20.33
C LEU A 149 -37.96 34.38 -18.86
N VAL A 150 -38.93 34.35 -17.95
CA VAL A 150 -38.69 34.46 -16.52
C VAL A 150 -37.86 33.27 -16.02
N GLY A 151 -38.18 32.04 -16.47
CA GLY A 151 -37.39 30.84 -16.17
C GLY A 151 -35.96 30.95 -16.71
N ALA A 152 -35.80 31.43 -17.93
CA ALA A 152 -34.46 31.64 -18.52
C ALA A 152 -33.65 32.70 -17.75
N LEU A 153 -34.28 33.83 -17.39
CA LEU A 153 -33.63 34.85 -16.56
C LEU A 153 -33.25 34.35 -15.18
N PHE A 154 -34.09 33.52 -14.56
CA PHE A 154 -33.79 32.89 -13.28
C PHE A 154 -32.57 31.95 -13.38
N ILE A 155 -32.53 31.10 -14.42
CA ILE A 155 -31.40 30.20 -14.66
C ILE A 155 -30.12 31.00 -14.96
N LEU A 156 -30.20 32.01 -15.84
CA LEU A 156 -29.06 32.86 -16.17
C LEU A 156 -28.54 33.61 -14.92
N ASN A 157 -29.42 34.14 -14.11
CA ASN A 157 -29.03 34.79 -12.85
C ASN A 157 -28.39 33.82 -11.89
N GLY A 158 -28.90 32.59 -11.79
CA GLY A 158 -28.30 31.53 -10.93
C GLY A 158 -26.90 31.05 -11.42
N ILE A 159 -26.69 31.05 -12.74
CA ILE A 159 -25.40 30.64 -13.32
C ILE A 159 -24.35 31.76 -13.21
N PHE A 160 -24.71 32.97 -13.64
CA PHE A 160 -23.76 34.08 -13.80
C PHE A 160 -23.68 35.00 -12.58
N GLU A 161 -24.75 35.05 -11.77
CA GLU A 161 -24.86 35.88 -10.54
C GLU A 161 -24.26 37.30 -10.72
N PRO A 162 -24.69 38.08 -11.72
CA PRO A 162 -24.02 39.32 -12.12
C PRO A 162 -23.95 40.38 -11.02
N PHE A 163 -24.77 40.25 -9.98
CA PHE A 163 -24.84 41.19 -8.85
C PHE A 163 -24.16 40.67 -7.58
N LYS A 164 -23.63 39.42 -7.59
CA LYS A 164 -22.85 38.89 -6.50
C LYS A 164 -21.36 39.12 -6.76
N GLY A 165 -20.70 39.76 -5.82
CA GLY A 165 -19.27 40.06 -5.89
C GLY A 165 -18.38 38.97 -5.30
N GLY A 166 -17.20 39.36 -4.85
CA GLY A 166 -16.18 38.50 -4.27
C GLY A 166 -16.43 37.96 -2.85
N GLY A 167 -17.65 38.14 -2.32
CA GLY A 167 -18.03 37.63 -0.99
C GLY A 167 -17.64 38.53 0.18
N SER A 168 -18.06 38.17 1.40
CA SER A 168 -17.92 38.99 2.63
C SER A 168 -16.84 38.44 3.57
N GLU A 169 -17.11 37.40 4.30
CA GLU A 169 -16.28 36.82 5.36
C GLU A 169 -15.34 35.75 4.81
N SER A 170 -14.06 35.77 5.21
CA SER A 170 -13.08 34.75 4.81
C SER A 170 -13.34 33.39 5.45
N VAL A 171 -13.41 32.35 4.66
CA VAL A 171 -13.55 30.96 5.09
C VAL A 171 -12.50 30.08 4.44
N THR A 172 -11.88 29.20 5.20
CA THR A 172 -10.91 28.21 4.68
C THR A 172 -11.65 26.92 4.33
N VAL A 173 -11.55 26.51 3.07
CA VAL A 173 -12.17 25.29 2.55
C VAL A 173 -11.05 24.34 2.08
N LYS A 174 -11.08 23.09 2.57
CA LYS A 174 -10.18 22.02 2.14
C LYS A 174 -10.92 21.12 1.15
N ILE A 175 -10.43 21.05 -0.07
CA ILE A 175 -10.94 20.17 -1.13
C ILE A 175 -10.07 18.90 -1.13
N PRO A 176 -10.65 17.71 -0.85
CA PRO A 176 -9.92 16.45 -0.91
C PRO A 176 -9.49 16.09 -2.34
N ALA A 177 -8.46 15.24 -2.47
CA ALA A 177 -8.11 14.67 -3.77
C ALA A 177 -9.17 13.67 -4.25
N GLY A 178 -9.45 13.67 -5.56
CA GLY A 178 -10.35 12.71 -6.19
C GLY A 178 -11.85 13.02 -6.09
N VAL A 179 -12.25 14.18 -5.53
CA VAL A 179 -13.65 14.62 -5.52
C VAL A 179 -14.02 15.28 -6.84
N ASP A 180 -15.26 15.07 -7.27
CA ASP A 180 -15.78 15.66 -8.51
C ASP A 180 -16.30 17.11 -8.31
N ALA A 181 -16.69 17.76 -9.41
CA ALA A 181 -17.19 19.15 -9.37
C ALA A 181 -18.51 19.29 -8.58
N GLY A 182 -19.33 18.23 -8.53
CA GLY A 182 -20.57 18.20 -7.78
C GLY A 182 -20.31 18.13 -6.27
N ASP A 183 -19.36 17.29 -5.85
CA ASP A 183 -18.94 17.17 -4.44
C ASP A 183 -18.29 18.46 -3.95
N ILE A 184 -17.45 19.08 -4.80
CA ILE A 184 -16.88 20.40 -4.51
C ILE A 184 -17.98 21.43 -4.34
N GLY A 185 -18.99 21.43 -5.25
CA GLY A 185 -20.15 22.32 -5.16
C GLY A 185 -20.93 22.13 -3.86
N THR A 186 -21.12 20.90 -3.40
CA THR A 186 -21.75 20.58 -2.11
C THR A 186 -20.94 21.16 -0.96
N LEU A 187 -19.63 20.87 -0.94
CA LEU A 187 -18.73 21.37 0.12
C LEU A 187 -18.71 22.89 0.21
N LEU A 188 -18.75 23.59 -0.94
CA LEU A 188 -18.79 25.05 -1.00
C LEU A 188 -20.14 25.62 -0.53
N ALA A 189 -21.25 24.97 -0.87
CA ALA A 189 -22.58 25.36 -0.43
C ALA A 189 -22.74 25.18 1.09
N ASP A 190 -22.28 24.05 1.64
CA ASP A 190 -22.31 23.75 3.09
C ASP A 190 -21.47 24.74 3.90
N LYS A 191 -20.39 25.26 3.33
CA LYS A 191 -19.56 26.31 3.94
C LYS A 191 -20.10 27.73 3.68
N GLY A 192 -21.23 27.87 3.00
CA GLY A 192 -21.83 29.15 2.66
C GLY A 192 -21.04 29.99 1.65
N VAL A 193 -20.10 29.37 0.91
CA VAL A 193 -19.28 30.06 -0.09
C VAL A 193 -20.11 30.37 -1.33
N VAL A 194 -20.87 29.40 -1.84
CA VAL A 194 -21.77 29.55 -3.00
C VAL A 194 -23.22 29.33 -2.57
N GLY A 195 -24.16 29.88 -3.34
CA GLY A 195 -25.58 29.79 -2.99
C GLY A 195 -26.21 28.45 -3.37
N SER A 196 -25.65 27.71 -4.34
CA SER A 196 -26.23 26.46 -4.82
C SER A 196 -25.17 25.56 -5.48
N ARG A 197 -25.12 24.28 -5.05
CA ARG A 197 -24.34 23.22 -5.70
C ARG A 197 -24.65 23.13 -7.19
N PHE A 198 -25.95 23.09 -7.54
CA PHE A 198 -26.38 22.90 -8.91
C PHE A 198 -25.86 24.00 -9.85
N PHE A 199 -26.00 25.26 -9.47
CA PHE A 199 -25.54 26.38 -10.30
C PHE A 199 -24.01 26.48 -10.36
N PHE A 200 -23.29 26.08 -9.30
CA PHE A 200 -21.84 25.99 -9.29
C PHE A 200 -21.37 24.91 -10.31
N GLU A 201 -21.92 23.71 -10.24
CA GLU A 201 -21.57 22.61 -11.12
C GLU A 201 -21.91 22.92 -12.58
N LEU A 202 -23.08 23.52 -12.83
CA LEU A 202 -23.51 23.95 -14.16
C LEU A 202 -22.57 25.03 -14.73
N ARG A 203 -22.15 25.98 -13.89
CA ARG A 203 -21.21 27.04 -14.30
C ARG A 203 -19.83 26.48 -14.61
N ALA A 204 -19.34 25.52 -13.80
CA ALA A 204 -18.09 24.82 -14.06
C ALA A 204 -18.13 24.01 -15.37
N THR A 205 -19.28 23.41 -15.67
CA THR A 205 -19.49 22.63 -16.91
C THR A 205 -19.50 23.52 -18.14
N ILE A 206 -20.29 24.61 -18.13
CA ILE A 206 -20.41 25.56 -19.27
C ILE A 206 -19.07 26.27 -19.51
N GLY A 207 -18.31 26.60 -18.44
CA GLY A 207 -17.00 27.25 -18.51
C GLY A 207 -15.86 26.31 -18.94
N GLY A 208 -16.09 25.00 -19.02
CA GLY A 208 -15.03 24.02 -19.28
C GLY A 208 -14.01 23.92 -18.12
N ASP A 209 -14.45 24.23 -16.90
CA ASP A 209 -13.57 24.33 -15.72
C ASP A 209 -13.60 23.08 -14.84
N ARG A 210 -14.48 22.08 -15.11
CA ARG A 210 -14.57 20.84 -14.31
C ARG A 210 -13.23 20.13 -14.17
N GLY A 211 -12.46 20.00 -15.24
CA GLY A 211 -11.16 19.34 -15.25
C GLY A 211 -10.01 20.19 -14.67
N LYS A 212 -10.26 21.46 -14.37
CA LYS A 212 -9.26 22.39 -13.82
C LYS A 212 -9.36 22.54 -12.30
N LEU A 213 -10.41 21.99 -11.68
CA LEU A 213 -10.59 22.01 -10.24
C LEU A 213 -9.54 21.10 -9.57
N ARG A 214 -8.83 21.62 -8.59
CA ARG A 214 -7.73 20.93 -7.92
C ARG A 214 -8.03 20.72 -6.45
N ALA A 215 -7.53 19.60 -5.91
CA ALA A 215 -7.47 19.37 -4.47
C ALA A 215 -6.55 20.41 -3.82
N GLY A 216 -6.87 20.85 -2.61
CA GLY A 216 -6.07 21.81 -1.87
C GLY A 216 -6.84 22.55 -0.80
N THR A 217 -6.16 23.44 -0.10
CA THR A 217 -6.77 24.32 0.90
C THR A 217 -6.86 25.72 0.33
N TYR A 218 -8.09 26.23 0.20
CA TYR A 218 -8.39 27.52 -0.41
C TYR A 218 -8.93 28.50 0.62
N LYS A 219 -8.48 29.74 0.56
CA LYS A 219 -9.12 30.85 1.25
C LYS A 219 -10.19 31.44 0.34
N LEU A 220 -11.43 31.18 0.67
CA LEU A 220 -12.61 31.68 -0.05
C LEU A 220 -13.36 32.66 0.84
N ARG A 221 -14.44 33.25 0.34
CA ARG A 221 -15.32 34.13 1.13
C ARG A 221 -16.74 33.61 1.07
N LYS A 222 -17.52 33.85 2.13
CA LYS A 222 -18.95 33.53 2.12
C LYS A 222 -19.69 34.40 1.09
N SER A 223 -20.74 33.83 0.52
CA SER A 223 -21.60 34.50 -0.47
C SER A 223 -20.87 35.00 -1.73
N MET A 224 -19.83 34.27 -2.17
CA MET A 224 -19.19 34.54 -3.46
C MET A 224 -20.12 34.16 -4.62
N SER A 225 -19.94 34.81 -5.78
CA SER A 225 -20.54 34.30 -7.02
C SER A 225 -19.87 32.98 -7.43
N ASN A 226 -20.63 32.12 -8.15
CA ASN A 226 -20.10 30.86 -8.69
C ASN A 226 -18.84 31.09 -9.56
N GLY A 227 -18.84 32.17 -10.36
CA GLY A 227 -17.69 32.56 -11.19
C GLY A 227 -16.48 32.99 -10.35
N ALA A 228 -16.67 33.75 -9.29
CA ALA A 228 -15.59 34.18 -8.39
C ALA A 228 -15.01 32.98 -7.62
N ALA A 229 -15.86 32.06 -7.15
CA ALA A 229 -15.41 30.84 -6.52
C ALA A 229 -14.62 29.95 -7.48
N LEU A 230 -15.13 29.75 -8.71
CA LEU A 230 -14.42 29.01 -9.77
C LEU A 230 -13.08 29.68 -10.12
N ALA A 231 -13.03 31.00 -10.22
CA ALA A 231 -11.79 31.73 -10.51
C ALA A 231 -10.72 31.50 -9.43
N VAL A 232 -11.10 31.35 -8.15
CA VAL A 232 -10.16 31.01 -7.09
C VAL A 232 -9.74 29.55 -7.16
N LEU A 233 -10.64 28.64 -7.51
CA LEU A 233 -10.39 27.20 -7.54
C LEU A 233 -9.65 26.74 -8.82
N THR A 234 -9.88 27.44 -9.94
CA THR A 234 -9.26 27.20 -11.25
C THR A 234 -8.08 28.12 -11.51
N ASN A 235 -8.13 29.34 -10.92
CA ASN A 235 -6.97 30.17 -10.90
C ASN A 235 -5.95 29.41 -10.05
N VAL A 236 -4.96 28.85 -10.73
CA VAL A 236 -3.71 28.46 -10.13
C VAL A 236 -3.07 29.75 -9.59
N GLN A 237 -3.62 30.31 -8.54
CA GLN A 237 -2.75 30.89 -7.54
C GLN A 237 -1.82 29.72 -7.25
N LYS A 238 -0.55 29.82 -7.71
CA LYS A 238 0.53 28.87 -7.47
C LYS A 238 0.25 28.19 -6.15
N GLY A 239 -0.41 26.99 -6.22
CA GLY A 239 -0.76 26.25 -5.03
C GLY A 239 0.55 26.21 -4.29
N ALA A 240 0.58 26.58 -3.03
CA ALA A 240 1.81 26.89 -2.32
C ALA A 240 2.89 25.94 -2.85
N ALA A 241 3.91 26.52 -3.51
CA ALA A 241 4.84 25.72 -4.33
C ALA A 241 5.24 24.50 -3.55
N VAL A 242 5.01 23.32 -4.09
CA VAL A 242 5.37 22.04 -3.47
C VAL A 242 6.68 21.53 -4.01
N ILE A 243 7.33 20.69 -3.25
CA ILE A 243 8.42 19.84 -3.70
C ILE A 243 7.98 18.39 -3.58
N ASP A 244 8.36 17.57 -4.54
CA ASP A 244 8.17 16.13 -4.49
C ASP A 244 9.37 15.50 -3.78
N VAL A 245 9.08 14.77 -2.71
CA VAL A 245 10.08 14.07 -1.91
C VAL A 245 9.89 12.57 -2.09
N LEU A 246 10.80 11.92 -2.80
CA LEU A 246 10.81 10.48 -2.98
C LEU A 246 11.48 9.79 -1.79
N VAL A 247 10.74 8.96 -1.09
CA VAL A 247 11.26 8.05 -0.05
C VAL A 247 11.28 6.64 -0.64
N PRO A 248 12.46 6.04 -0.86
CA PRO A 248 12.59 4.71 -1.43
C PRO A 248 12.13 3.61 -0.47
N GLU A 249 11.76 2.45 -1.02
CA GLU A 249 11.46 1.23 -0.27
C GLU A 249 12.74 0.59 0.28
N GLY A 250 12.66 0.05 1.48
CA GLY A 250 13.72 -0.75 2.11
C GLY A 250 14.66 -0.03 3.06
N PRO A 251 15.13 1.21 2.83
CA PRO A 251 16.07 1.90 3.71
C PRO A 251 15.54 2.09 5.14
N ALA A 252 16.46 2.01 6.09
CA ALA A 252 16.24 2.38 7.47
C ALA A 252 16.19 3.91 7.64
N ARG A 253 15.69 4.38 8.78
CA ARG A 253 15.51 5.82 9.07
C ARG A 253 16.79 6.64 8.90
N ASP A 254 17.92 6.11 9.31
CA ASP A 254 19.23 6.75 9.19
C ASP A 254 19.73 6.80 7.74
N GLU A 255 19.38 5.82 6.91
CA GLU A 255 19.66 5.83 5.48
C GLU A 255 18.73 6.78 4.72
N ILE A 256 17.46 6.92 5.13
CA ILE A 256 16.48 7.85 4.54
C ILE A 256 16.88 9.31 4.81
N ALA A 257 17.41 9.60 6.01
CA ALA A 257 17.71 10.98 6.43
C ALA A 257 18.54 11.77 5.41
N PRO A 258 19.70 11.32 4.91
CA PRO A 258 20.46 12.04 3.91
C PRO A 258 19.75 12.10 2.55
N VAL A 259 18.91 11.12 2.19
CA VAL A 259 18.16 11.10 0.93
C VAL A 259 17.14 12.22 0.90
N VAL A 260 16.35 12.39 1.96
CA VAL A 260 15.31 13.43 2.01
C VAL A 260 15.89 14.82 2.24
N ALA A 261 17.01 14.93 2.96
CA ALA A 261 17.72 16.19 3.13
C ALA A 261 18.24 16.75 1.77
N LYS A 262 18.79 15.90 0.92
CA LYS A 262 19.21 16.27 -0.46
C LYS A 262 18.04 16.75 -1.34
N GLN A 263 16.81 16.35 -1.02
CA GLN A 263 15.61 16.77 -1.71
C GLN A 263 14.97 18.03 -1.11
N GLY A 264 15.64 18.66 -0.15
CA GLY A 264 15.22 19.94 0.44
C GLY A 264 14.38 19.82 1.71
N VAL A 265 14.22 18.61 2.28
CA VAL A 265 13.56 18.43 3.57
C VAL A 265 14.43 18.99 4.70
N THR A 266 13.86 19.89 5.50
CA THR A 266 14.56 20.56 6.60
C THR A 266 14.30 19.87 7.94
N GLY A 267 15.22 20.07 8.90
CA GLY A 267 15.13 19.48 10.22
C GLY A 267 15.73 18.06 10.30
N ASN A 268 15.75 17.49 11.49
CA ASN A 268 16.34 16.18 11.75
C ASN A 268 15.31 15.07 11.55
N TYR A 269 15.40 14.33 10.44
CA TYR A 269 14.47 13.24 10.11
C TYR A 269 14.55 12.08 11.10
N VAL A 270 15.76 11.72 11.56
CA VAL A 270 15.95 10.63 12.54
C VAL A 270 15.28 10.98 13.86
N ALA A 271 15.44 12.23 14.33
CA ALA A 271 14.76 12.67 15.56
C ALA A 271 13.24 12.77 15.38
N ALA A 272 12.76 13.29 14.25
CA ALA A 272 11.33 13.40 13.95
C ALA A 272 10.63 12.03 13.87
N SER A 273 11.36 10.98 13.52
CA SER A 273 10.85 9.62 13.35
C SER A 273 11.05 8.70 14.59
N VAL A 274 11.40 9.26 15.75
CA VAL A 274 11.43 8.51 17.02
C VAL A 274 10.01 8.20 17.49
N ALA A 275 9.14 9.20 17.54
CA ALA A 275 7.76 9.06 17.97
C ALA A 275 6.88 10.12 17.30
N SER A 276 5.59 9.85 17.17
CA SER A 276 4.60 10.79 16.64
C SER A 276 3.22 10.54 17.26
N ALA A 277 2.48 11.58 17.57
CA ALA A 277 1.09 11.46 17.97
C ALA A 277 0.18 10.87 16.86
N GLN A 278 0.69 10.76 15.62
CA GLN A 278 -0.07 10.21 14.50
C GLN A 278 -0.19 8.68 14.54
N LEU A 279 0.74 7.98 15.21
CA LEU A 279 0.74 6.52 15.26
C LEU A 279 1.39 6.04 16.55
N ASP A 280 0.71 5.15 17.25
CA ASP A 280 1.26 4.37 18.36
C ASP A 280 1.59 2.95 17.85
N PRO A 281 2.88 2.56 17.81
CA PRO A 281 3.29 1.23 17.38
C PRO A 281 2.66 0.08 18.19
N THR A 282 2.33 0.32 19.48
CA THR A 282 1.75 -0.71 20.33
C THR A 282 0.37 -1.17 19.86
N SER A 283 -0.37 -0.29 19.16
CA SER A 283 -1.64 -0.65 18.54
C SER A 283 -1.51 -1.68 17.39
N TYR A 284 -0.30 -1.89 16.91
CA TYR A 284 0.05 -2.88 15.89
C TYR A 284 0.77 -4.12 16.47
N GLY A 285 0.87 -4.21 17.79
CA GLY A 285 1.52 -5.33 18.48
C GLY A 285 3.00 -5.13 18.79
N ALA A 286 3.54 -3.93 18.58
CA ALA A 286 4.90 -3.62 19.00
C ALA A 286 5.03 -3.60 20.53
N PRO A 287 6.19 -3.95 21.08
CA PRO A 287 6.44 -3.86 22.53
C PRO A 287 6.44 -2.40 22.99
N LYS A 288 6.09 -2.17 24.26
CA LYS A 288 6.00 -0.81 24.83
C LYS A 288 7.33 -0.03 24.79
N ASN A 289 8.44 -0.73 24.75
CA ASN A 289 9.79 -0.15 24.71
C ASN A 289 10.35 -0.02 23.28
N VAL A 290 9.51 -0.07 22.24
CA VAL A 290 9.98 0.19 20.89
C VAL A 290 10.59 1.60 20.80
N SER A 291 11.80 1.68 20.24
CA SER A 291 12.62 2.89 20.31
C SER A 291 12.37 3.89 19.19
N SER A 292 11.58 3.53 18.18
CA SER A 292 11.34 4.38 17.00
C SER A 292 10.20 3.91 16.13
N LEU A 293 9.89 4.72 15.12
CA LEU A 293 8.89 4.42 14.09
C LEU A 293 9.48 3.65 12.90
N GLU A 294 10.61 2.96 13.07
CA GLU A 294 11.17 2.10 12.02
C GLU A 294 10.15 1.07 11.55
N GLY A 295 10.02 0.88 10.25
CA GLY A 295 9.03 0.00 9.62
C GLY A 295 7.66 0.62 9.39
N PHE A 296 7.34 1.74 10.05
CA PHE A 296 6.06 2.45 9.91
C PHE A 296 6.11 3.65 8.96
N LEU A 297 7.29 4.03 8.49
CA LEU A 297 7.52 5.19 7.64
C LEU A 297 7.34 4.81 6.16
N PHE A 298 6.09 4.67 5.73
CA PHE A 298 5.73 4.11 4.43
C PHE A 298 6.48 4.79 3.28
N PRO A 299 7.13 4.04 2.38
CA PRO A 299 7.85 4.58 1.24
C PRO A 299 6.86 5.03 0.15
N ALA A 300 7.06 6.24 -0.37
CA ALA A 300 6.29 6.82 -1.49
C ALA A 300 6.89 8.15 -1.93
N THR A 301 6.31 8.77 -2.94
CA THR A 301 6.56 10.19 -3.25
C THR A 301 5.56 11.07 -2.48
N TYR A 302 6.07 12.06 -1.77
CA TYR A 302 5.30 12.97 -0.92
C TYR A 302 5.42 14.41 -1.41
N GLU A 303 4.28 15.07 -1.59
CA GLU A 303 4.22 16.50 -1.89
C GLU A 303 4.32 17.31 -0.59
N LEU A 304 5.39 18.05 -0.39
CA LEU A 304 5.57 18.95 0.75
C LEU A 304 5.53 20.41 0.30
N LEU A 305 4.97 21.29 1.15
CA LEU A 305 4.98 22.72 0.90
C LEU A 305 6.44 23.23 0.81
N LYS A 306 6.82 23.85 -0.31
CA LYS A 306 8.16 24.41 -0.50
C LYS A 306 8.54 25.46 0.55
N SER A 307 7.56 26.15 1.11
CA SER A 307 7.77 27.14 2.18
C SER A 307 8.12 26.53 3.54
N ALA A 308 7.80 25.25 3.78
CA ALA A 308 8.06 24.56 5.06
C ALA A 308 8.17 23.05 4.87
N PRO A 309 9.15 22.54 4.12
CA PRO A 309 9.30 21.11 3.85
C PRO A 309 10.02 20.43 5.01
N THR A 310 9.34 20.25 6.14
CA THR A 310 9.96 19.75 7.36
C THR A 310 9.95 18.24 7.48
N ALA A 311 10.96 17.66 8.12
CA ALA A 311 11.02 16.25 8.47
C ALA A 311 9.80 15.78 9.26
N LYS A 312 9.27 16.61 10.18
CA LYS A 312 8.06 16.31 10.95
C LYS A 312 6.82 16.16 10.06
N THR A 313 6.66 17.03 9.06
CA THR A 313 5.56 16.94 8.09
C THR A 313 5.68 15.66 7.27
N LEU A 314 6.87 15.37 6.74
CA LEU A 314 7.13 14.16 5.98
C LEU A 314 6.82 12.90 6.78
N VAL A 315 7.34 12.79 8.01
CA VAL A 315 7.08 11.64 8.90
C VAL A 315 5.57 11.47 9.13
N ASN A 316 4.84 12.56 9.41
CA ASN A 316 3.39 12.47 9.61
C ASN A 316 2.66 11.96 8.36
N ASP A 317 3.09 12.35 7.16
CA ASP A 317 2.46 11.92 5.92
C ASP A 317 2.83 10.46 5.58
N GLN A 318 4.05 10.02 5.90
CA GLN A 318 4.45 8.61 5.83
C GLN A 318 3.60 7.72 6.76
N LEU A 319 3.34 8.16 7.99
CA LEU A 319 2.49 7.42 8.93
C LEU A 319 1.02 7.37 8.50
N LYS A 320 0.49 8.44 7.89
CA LYS A 320 -0.85 8.41 7.28
C LYS A 320 -0.90 7.45 6.09
N ALA A 321 0.14 7.44 5.25
CA ALA A 321 0.26 6.50 4.14
C ALA A 321 0.33 5.06 4.64
N PHE A 322 1.13 4.78 5.67
CA PHE A 322 1.18 3.48 6.33
C PHE A 322 -0.22 3.01 6.78
N LYS A 323 -0.96 3.85 7.51
CA LYS A 323 -2.30 3.51 8.00
C LYS A 323 -3.27 3.16 6.87
N ARG A 324 -3.23 3.90 5.76
CA ARG A 324 -4.09 3.61 4.60
C ARG A 324 -3.72 2.27 3.96
N ASN A 325 -2.43 2.05 3.71
CA ASN A 325 -1.99 0.85 2.99
C ASN A 325 -2.13 -0.42 3.84
N ILE A 326 -1.85 -0.36 5.15
CA ILE A 326 -1.95 -1.53 6.03
C ILE A 326 -3.40 -1.97 6.27
N ALA A 327 -4.38 -1.06 6.16
CA ALA A 327 -5.79 -1.36 6.39
C ALA A 327 -6.34 -2.39 5.38
N ASP A 328 -5.82 -2.38 4.15
CA ASP A 328 -6.26 -3.26 3.06
C ASP A 328 -5.46 -4.56 2.97
N VAL A 329 -4.47 -4.78 3.87
CA VAL A 329 -3.66 -6.00 3.86
C VAL A 329 -4.37 -7.14 4.59
N ASN A 330 -4.50 -8.27 3.91
CA ASN A 330 -5.07 -9.47 4.51
C ASN A 330 -4.09 -10.13 5.50
N MET A 331 -4.33 -9.95 6.78
CA MET A 331 -3.50 -10.49 7.88
C MET A 331 -3.95 -11.88 8.36
N SER A 332 -4.89 -12.54 7.70
CA SER A 332 -5.50 -13.78 8.22
C SER A 332 -4.48 -14.91 8.38
N TYR A 333 -3.57 -15.08 7.43
CA TYR A 333 -2.54 -16.10 7.52
C TYR A 333 -1.53 -15.81 8.64
N ALA A 334 -1.00 -14.60 8.71
CA ALA A 334 -0.07 -14.21 9.77
C ALA A 334 -0.70 -14.37 11.16
N LYS A 335 -1.94 -13.94 11.35
CA LYS A 335 -2.72 -14.15 12.59
C LYS A 335 -2.88 -15.63 12.94
N SER A 336 -3.10 -16.51 11.94
CA SER A 336 -3.17 -17.96 12.15
C SER A 336 -1.85 -18.57 12.65
N LYS A 337 -0.75 -17.84 12.51
CA LYS A 337 0.59 -18.18 13.00
C LYS A 337 0.97 -17.42 14.28
N ASN A 338 0.00 -16.77 14.92
CA ASN A 338 0.17 -15.94 16.12
C ASN A 338 1.11 -14.74 15.92
N LEU A 339 1.23 -14.25 14.68
CA LEU A 339 2.01 -13.05 14.37
C LEU A 339 1.12 -11.82 14.43
N SER A 340 1.63 -10.78 15.09
CA SER A 340 1.05 -9.45 15.12
C SER A 340 1.31 -8.71 13.79
N VAL A 341 0.68 -7.56 13.60
CA VAL A 341 1.01 -6.68 12.47
C VAL A 341 2.46 -6.21 12.53
N PHE A 342 2.97 -5.96 13.75
CA PHE A 342 4.37 -5.57 13.94
C PHE A 342 5.34 -6.68 13.49
N ASP A 343 5.05 -7.95 13.81
CA ASP A 343 5.85 -9.09 13.36
C ASP A 343 5.84 -9.21 11.82
N VAL A 344 4.69 -8.95 11.19
CA VAL A 344 4.58 -8.89 9.72
C VAL A 344 5.46 -7.77 9.14
N ILE A 345 5.51 -6.59 9.78
CA ILE A 345 6.37 -5.48 9.34
C ILE A 345 7.85 -5.85 9.51
N ILE A 346 8.22 -6.55 10.60
CA ILE A 346 9.58 -7.06 10.78
C ILE A 346 9.95 -7.99 9.61
N LEU A 347 9.13 -9.00 9.33
CA LEU A 347 9.36 -9.91 8.20
C LEU A 347 9.42 -9.17 6.87
N ALA A 348 8.47 -8.25 6.63
CA ALA A 348 8.42 -7.46 5.41
C ALA A 348 9.70 -6.64 5.19
N SER A 349 10.25 -6.05 6.26
CA SER A 349 11.50 -5.28 6.19
C SER A 349 12.72 -6.13 5.83
N ILE A 350 12.71 -7.41 6.21
CA ILE A 350 13.76 -8.37 5.84
C ILE A 350 13.54 -8.79 4.37
N ILE A 351 12.32 -9.19 4.01
CA ILE A 351 11.95 -9.60 2.63
C ILE A 351 12.30 -8.51 1.63
N GLU A 352 12.03 -7.24 1.95
CA GLU A 352 12.37 -6.09 1.10
C GLU A 352 13.85 -6.00 0.77
N ARG A 353 14.71 -6.39 1.72
CA ARG A 353 16.17 -6.37 1.57
C ARG A 353 16.73 -7.64 0.91
N GLU A 354 15.97 -8.74 0.88
CA GLU A 354 16.40 -10.02 0.34
C GLU A 354 15.95 -10.22 -1.12
N ALA A 355 14.79 -9.70 -1.51
CA ALA A 355 14.20 -9.93 -2.82
C ALA A 355 14.23 -8.68 -3.70
N LEU A 356 14.99 -8.73 -4.79
CA LEU A 356 15.02 -7.65 -5.78
C LEU A 356 13.71 -7.54 -6.58
N PHE A 357 13.06 -8.66 -6.86
CA PHE A 357 11.86 -8.73 -7.68
C PHE A 357 10.62 -9.05 -6.85
N ASP A 358 9.51 -8.39 -7.15
CA ASP A 358 8.22 -8.60 -6.49
C ASP A 358 7.77 -10.06 -6.52
N ARG A 359 8.03 -10.77 -7.63
CA ARG A 359 7.69 -12.20 -7.81
C ARG A 359 8.41 -13.14 -6.85
N ASP A 360 9.58 -12.75 -6.33
CA ASP A 360 10.39 -13.58 -5.43
C ASP A 360 9.98 -13.37 -3.96
N ARG A 361 9.43 -12.18 -3.60
CA ARG A 361 9.03 -11.82 -2.24
C ARG A 361 8.10 -12.83 -1.57
N PRO A 362 7.04 -13.34 -2.22
CA PRO A 362 6.17 -14.34 -1.60
C PRO A 362 6.88 -15.63 -1.23
N LEU A 363 7.80 -16.11 -2.07
CA LEU A 363 8.57 -17.34 -1.78
C LEU A 363 9.62 -17.11 -0.69
N VAL A 364 10.26 -15.95 -0.64
CA VAL A 364 11.16 -15.57 0.47
C VAL A 364 10.37 -15.53 1.79
N ALA A 365 9.17 -14.94 1.78
CA ALA A 365 8.28 -14.97 2.93
C ALA A 365 7.97 -16.41 3.37
N ALA A 366 7.62 -17.29 2.43
CA ALA A 366 7.33 -18.70 2.73
C ALA A 366 8.54 -19.40 3.36
N VAL A 367 9.78 -19.16 2.88
CA VAL A 367 11.00 -19.67 3.48
C VAL A 367 11.13 -19.20 4.93
N PHE A 368 10.92 -17.93 5.22
CA PHE A 368 11.03 -17.42 6.59
C PHE A 368 9.97 -18.02 7.51
N TYR A 369 8.74 -18.19 7.06
CA TYR A 369 7.71 -18.88 7.85
C TYR A 369 8.06 -20.35 8.12
N ASN A 370 8.61 -21.07 7.14
CA ASN A 370 9.06 -22.44 7.32
C ASN A 370 10.21 -22.52 8.32
N ARG A 371 11.19 -21.62 8.22
CA ARG A 371 12.32 -21.55 9.18
C ARG A 371 11.84 -21.24 10.59
N LEU A 372 10.92 -20.28 10.77
CA LEU A 372 10.34 -19.98 12.08
C LEU A 372 9.61 -21.20 12.68
N ARG A 373 8.79 -21.89 11.85
CA ARG A 373 8.09 -23.12 12.25
C ARG A 373 9.04 -24.20 12.71
N ASP A 374 10.14 -24.38 11.99
CA ASP A 374 11.12 -25.46 12.22
C ASP A 374 12.24 -25.04 13.18
N SER A 375 12.10 -23.88 13.85
CA SER A 375 13.10 -23.30 14.78
C SER A 375 14.49 -23.11 14.15
N ILE A 376 14.54 -22.91 12.84
CA ILE A 376 15.75 -22.57 12.09
C ILE A 376 15.94 -21.05 12.15
N SER A 377 17.17 -20.59 12.36
CA SER A 377 17.48 -19.15 12.34
C SER A 377 17.15 -18.55 10.96
N LEU A 378 16.67 -17.29 10.91
CA LEU A 378 16.37 -16.65 9.64
C LEU A 378 17.61 -16.45 8.77
N GLY A 379 18.77 -16.23 9.39
CA GLY A 379 20.08 -16.24 8.73
C GLY A 379 20.27 -15.11 7.70
N SER A 380 19.50 -14.02 7.80
CA SER A 380 19.56 -12.92 6.85
C SER A 380 20.75 -12.00 7.11
N ASP A 381 21.56 -11.76 6.09
CA ASP A 381 22.64 -10.79 6.13
C ASP A 381 22.14 -9.36 6.32
N ALA A 382 20.97 -9.04 5.79
CA ALA A 382 20.38 -7.72 5.95
C ALA A 382 20.18 -7.36 7.43
N THR A 383 19.80 -8.32 8.26
CA THR A 383 19.66 -8.12 9.72
C THR A 383 20.99 -7.87 10.39
N THR A 384 22.04 -8.59 9.98
CA THR A 384 23.42 -8.35 10.47
C THR A 384 23.92 -6.98 10.03
N ARG A 385 23.72 -6.62 8.76
CA ARG A 385 24.09 -5.29 8.21
C ARG A 385 23.43 -4.15 8.96
N PHE A 386 22.14 -4.28 9.25
CA PHE A 386 21.42 -3.33 10.10
C PHE A 386 22.04 -3.22 11.50
N ALA A 387 22.34 -4.37 12.12
CA ALA A 387 22.92 -4.43 13.47
C ALA A 387 24.27 -3.71 13.56
N VAL A 388 25.11 -3.83 12.52
CA VAL A 388 26.48 -3.27 12.50
C VAL A 388 26.61 -1.99 11.66
N ARG A 389 25.49 -1.47 11.12
CA ARG A 389 25.45 -0.27 10.27
C ARG A 389 26.41 -0.33 9.09
N ASN A 390 26.50 -1.49 8.43
CA ASN A 390 27.38 -1.72 7.29
C ASN A 390 26.57 -2.21 6.06
N TRP A 391 26.12 -1.27 5.25
CA TRP A 391 25.36 -1.59 4.04
C TRP A 391 26.24 -1.70 2.79
N ASP A 392 27.39 -1.04 2.76
CA ASP A 392 28.18 -0.82 1.54
C ASP A 392 29.38 -1.76 1.42
N GLN A 393 29.92 -2.24 2.54
CA GLN A 393 31.12 -3.08 2.56
C GLN A 393 30.78 -4.56 2.79
N PRO A 394 31.62 -5.50 2.35
CA PRO A 394 31.50 -6.90 2.73
C PRO A 394 31.50 -7.05 4.25
N LEU A 395 30.64 -7.93 4.76
CA LEU A 395 30.64 -8.24 6.21
C LEU A 395 31.92 -8.97 6.60
N THR A 396 32.58 -8.49 7.64
CA THR A 396 33.74 -9.18 8.23
C THR A 396 33.29 -10.36 9.11
N ALA A 397 34.19 -11.30 9.40
CA ALA A 397 33.92 -12.43 10.30
C ALA A 397 33.44 -11.96 11.69
N SER A 398 34.03 -10.89 12.24
CA SER A 398 33.61 -10.31 13.52
C SER A 398 32.21 -9.68 13.48
N GLN A 399 31.81 -9.07 12.35
CA GLN A 399 30.45 -8.53 12.15
C GLN A 399 29.43 -9.65 12.01
N ILE A 400 29.76 -10.73 11.30
CA ILE A 400 28.93 -11.94 11.19
C ILE A 400 28.73 -12.61 12.56
N ALA A 401 29.77 -12.61 13.40
CA ALA A 401 29.72 -13.15 14.75
C ALA A 401 29.11 -12.19 15.80
N SER A 402 28.59 -11.03 15.38
CA SER A 402 27.99 -10.05 16.29
C SER A 402 26.87 -10.68 17.12
N LYS A 403 26.87 -10.43 18.43
CA LYS A 403 25.84 -10.88 19.39
C LYS A 403 24.63 -9.93 19.43
N SER A 404 24.51 -9.02 18.50
CA SER A 404 23.33 -8.12 18.43
C SER A 404 22.04 -8.93 18.33
N PRO A 405 20.96 -8.54 19.04
CA PRO A 405 19.66 -9.21 18.93
C PRO A 405 19.03 -9.09 17.53
N TYR A 406 19.55 -8.19 16.70
CA TYR A 406 19.16 -8.11 15.28
C TYR A 406 19.89 -9.11 14.40
N ASN A 407 21.00 -9.71 14.83
CA ASN A 407 21.73 -10.67 14.01
C ASN A 407 21.03 -12.03 13.96
N THR A 408 20.12 -12.22 13.02
CA THR A 408 19.35 -13.46 12.83
C THR A 408 20.19 -14.66 12.36
N ARG A 409 21.50 -14.49 12.17
CA ARG A 409 22.45 -15.61 11.97
C ARG A 409 22.86 -16.24 13.30
N GLN A 410 22.83 -15.46 14.38
CA GLN A 410 23.24 -15.89 15.73
C GLN A 410 22.05 -16.06 16.67
N VAL A 411 20.95 -15.33 16.40
CA VAL A 411 19.75 -15.33 17.24
C VAL A 411 18.59 -15.94 16.47
N ALA A 412 17.94 -16.94 17.04
CA ALA A 412 16.75 -17.57 16.47
C ALA A 412 15.51 -16.69 16.62
N GLY A 413 14.56 -16.84 15.70
CA GLY A 413 13.29 -16.09 15.69
C GLY A 413 13.39 -14.75 14.98
N LEU A 414 12.40 -13.88 15.25
CA LEU A 414 12.35 -12.53 14.70
C LEU A 414 13.29 -11.59 15.47
N PRO A 415 13.93 -10.63 14.80
CA PRO A 415 14.66 -9.56 15.48
C PRO A 415 13.70 -8.67 16.28
N PRO A 416 14.20 -7.83 17.21
CA PRO A 416 13.36 -7.00 18.09
C PRO A 416 12.50 -5.96 17.39
N GLY A 417 12.80 -5.65 16.13
CA GLY A 417 12.07 -4.67 15.34
C GLY A 417 12.46 -4.72 13.88
N PRO A 418 11.78 -3.92 13.04
CA PRO A 418 12.07 -3.80 11.60
C PRO A 418 13.49 -3.28 11.36
N ILE A 419 14.07 -3.67 10.22
CA ILE A 419 15.42 -3.27 9.78
C ILE A 419 15.40 -2.23 8.66
N GLY A 420 14.21 -1.67 8.39
CA GLY A 420 13.97 -0.67 7.37
C GLY A 420 12.48 -0.52 7.10
N ASN A 421 12.13 0.29 6.12
CA ASN A 421 10.75 0.63 5.81
C ASN A 421 10.29 -0.07 4.52
N PRO A 422 9.48 -1.15 4.65
CA PRO A 422 9.10 -1.98 3.50
C PRO A 422 8.03 -1.31 2.63
N GLY A 423 8.04 -1.65 1.35
CA GLY A 423 6.95 -1.38 0.42
C GLY A 423 5.74 -2.29 0.62
N LEU A 424 4.63 -1.94 -0.03
CA LEU A 424 3.37 -2.68 0.11
C LEU A 424 3.51 -4.14 -0.34
N ALA A 425 4.27 -4.42 -1.41
CA ALA A 425 4.46 -5.76 -1.94
C ALA A 425 5.12 -6.70 -0.93
N SER A 426 6.14 -6.23 -0.20
CA SER A 426 6.79 -6.99 0.88
C SER A 426 5.88 -7.20 2.09
N ILE A 427 5.06 -6.19 2.44
CA ILE A 427 4.08 -6.31 3.52
C ILE A 427 3.01 -7.37 3.16
N GLN A 428 2.49 -7.35 1.93
CA GLN A 428 1.52 -8.34 1.45
C GLN A 428 2.11 -9.75 1.40
N ALA A 429 3.35 -9.90 0.92
CA ALA A 429 4.07 -11.16 0.91
C ALA A 429 4.29 -11.73 2.33
N ALA A 430 4.69 -10.89 3.28
CA ALA A 430 4.86 -11.25 4.67
C ALA A 430 3.53 -11.61 5.35
N ALA A 431 2.45 -10.88 5.04
CA ALA A 431 1.12 -11.10 5.64
C ALA A 431 0.46 -12.41 5.17
N ASN A 432 0.69 -12.82 3.92
CA ASN A 432 0.01 -13.96 3.31
C ASN A 432 0.90 -14.69 2.29
N PRO A 433 1.95 -15.40 2.74
CA PRO A 433 2.84 -16.14 1.86
C PRO A 433 2.13 -17.36 1.23
N PRO A 434 2.57 -17.82 0.04
CA PRO A 434 2.07 -19.05 -0.53
C PRO A 434 2.52 -20.27 0.28
N LYS A 435 1.76 -21.36 0.20
CA LYS A 435 2.19 -22.65 0.77
C LYS A 435 3.41 -23.15 0.00
N SER A 436 4.49 -23.46 0.71
CA SER A 436 5.75 -23.93 0.15
C SER A 436 6.51 -24.76 1.19
N ASP A 437 7.40 -25.62 0.69
CA ASP A 437 8.34 -26.43 1.52
C ASP A 437 9.79 -25.90 1.44
N TYR A 438 10.01 -24.77 0.78
CA TYR A 438 11.35 -24.20 0.65
C TYR A 438 11.90 -23.74 2.00
N LEU A 439 13.18 -24.05 2.24
CA LEU A 439 13.93 -23.64 3.43
C LEU A 439 15.14 -22.76 3.09
N TYR A 440 15.55 -22.74 1.82
CA TYR A 440 16.75 -22.08 1.35
C TYR A 440 16.48 -21.32 0.05
N PHE A 441 17.24 -20.25 -0.16
CA PHE A 441 17.29 -19.51 -1.41
C PHE A 441 18.67 -18.89 -1.65
N ILE A 442 19.02 -18.65 -2.90
CA ILE A 442 20.23 -17.95 -3.32
C ILE A 442 19.95 -17.24 -4.64
N VAL A 443 20.74 -16.23 -4.96
CA VAL A 443 20.69 -15.57 -6.27
C VAL A 443 21.05 -16.54 -7.36
N ALA A 444 20.20 -16.66 -8.37
CA ALA A 444 20.44 -17.51 -9.54
C ALA A 444 21.54 -16.91 -10.42
N PRO A 445 22.56 -17.67 -10.81
CA PRO A 445 23.56 -17.19 -11.76
C PRO A 445 22.93 -16.73 -13.07
N CYS A 446 23.38 -15.59 -13.62
CA CYS A 446 22.94 -15.01 -14.88
C CYS A 446 21.45 -14.65 -14.97
N LYS A 447 20.76 -14.52 -13.87
CA LYS A 447 19.32 -14.18 -13.80
C LYS A 447 19.05 -12.78 -13.24
N LYS A 448 20.02 -11.88 -13.33
CA LYS A 448 19.90 -10.45 -12.96
C LYS A 448 19.42 -10.21 -11.53
N GLY A 449 19.74 -11.12 -10.58
CA GLY A 449 19.34 -11.01 -9.18
C GLY A 449 18.06 -11.77 -8.81
N ALA A 450 17.45 -12.52 -9.73
CA ALA A 450 16.35 -13.41 -9.40
C ALA A 450 16.82 -14.54 -8.47
N LEU A 451 15.92 -14.99 -7.58
CA LEU A 451 16.20 -16.04 -6.61
C LEU A 451 15.85 -17.44 -7.15
N VAL A 452 16.59 -18.44 -6.68
CA VAL A 452 16.25 -19.86 -6.80
C VAL A 452 16.15 -20.45 -5.40
N PHE A 453 15.27 -21.42 -5.25
CA PHE A 453 14.84 -21.95 -3.97
C PHE A 453 15.15 -23.44 -3.88
N ALA A 454 15.44 -23.91 -2.66
CA ALA A 454 15.67 -25.32 -2.38
C ALA A 454 14.92 -25.75 -1.09
N LYS A 455 14.51 -27.02 -1.06
CA LYS A 455 13.81 -27.61 0.10
C LYS A 455 14.78 -28.20 1.10
N THR A 456 15.86 -28.79 0.61
CA THR A 456 16.82 -29.53 1.41
C THR A 456 18.22 -28.92 1.33
N LEU A 457 19.04 -29.17 2.34
CA LEU A 457 20.42 -28.71 2.35
C LEU A 457 21.26 -29.28 1.17
N PRO A 458 21.12 -30.57 0.79
CA PRO A 458 21.82 -31.08 -0.38
C PRO A 458 21.43 -30.41 -1.71
N GLU A 459 20.15 -30.05 -1.87
CA GLU A 459 19.70 -29.28 -3.05
C GLU A 459 20.31 -27.86 -3.01
N PHE A 460 20.32 -27.24 -1.84
CA PHE A 460 20.89 -25.92 -1.66
C PHE A 460 22.40 -25.90 -1.93
N GLN A 461 23.15 -26.94 -1.48
CA GLN A 461 24.57 -27.06 -1.76
C GLN A 461 24.87 -27.06 -3.27
N LYS A 462 24.06 -27.77 -4.08
CA LYS A 462 24.20 -27.73 -5.55
C LYS A 462 24.03 -26.33 -6.13
N LEU A 463 23.10 -25.54 -5.57
CA LEU A 463 22.88 -24.15 -5.98
C LEU A 463 24.07 -23.26 -5.57
N ILE A 464 24.62 -23.46 -4.38
CA ILE A 464 25.84 -22.80 -3.90
C ILE A 464 27.01 -23.11 -4.84
N ASP A 465 27.23 -24.36 -5.15
CA ASP A 465 28.34 -24.80 -6.04
C ASP A 465 28.20 -24.16 -7.44
N ALA A 466 26.98 -24.15 -7.99
CA ALA A 466 26.71 -23.49 -9.27
C ALA A 466 26.99 -21.98 -9.23
N TYR A 467 26.61 -21.30 -8.13
CA TYR A 467 26.90 -19.89 -7.92
C TYR A 467 28.41 -19.61 -7.86
N PHE A 468 29.17 -20.36 -7.04
CA PHE A 468 30.61 -20.14 -6.87
C PHE A 468 31.41 -20.54 -8.11
N ASN A 469 31.04 -21.62 -8.77
CA ASN A 469 31.67 -22.01 -10.05
C ASN A 469 31.50 -20.89 -11.09
N ARG A 470 30.33 -20.30 -11.18
CA ARG A 470 30.09 -19.17 -12.10
C ARG A 470 30.88 -17.94 -11.70
N ARG A 471 30.93 -17.63 -10.39
CA ARG A 471 31.73 -16.52 -9.84
C ARG A 471 33.21 -16.69 -10.18
N ALA A 472 33.75 -17.88 -10.00
CA ALA A 472 35.14 -18.18 -10.36
C ALA A 472 35.39 -18.00 -11.85
N ALA A 473 34.49 -18.52 -12.72
CA ALA A 473 34.58 -18.36 -14.18
C ALA A 473 34.49 -16.89 -14.63
N GLN A 474 33.97 -15.98 -13.81
CA GLN A 474 33.91 -14.54 -14.09
C GLN A 474 35.02 -13.73 -13.37
N GLY A 475 36.06 -14.37 -12.89
CA GLY A 475 37.17 -13.70 -12.18
C GLY A 475 36.75 -13.07 -10.85
N GLY A 476 35.85 -13.74 -10.11
CA GLY A 476 35.39 -13.31 -8.79
C GLY A 476 34.27 -12.26 -8.79
N LYS A 477 33.78 -11.84 -9.96
CA LYS A 477 32.65 -10.89 -10.07
C LYS A 477 31.34 -11.55 -9.69
N ASP A 478 30.35 -10.71 -9.31
CA ASP A 478 29.02 -11.17 -8.95
C ASP A 478 28.39 -11.96 -10.12
N PRO A 479 28.07 -13.24 -9.91
CA PRO A 479 27.50 -14.08 -10.97
C PRO A 479 26.02 -13.80 -11.28
N ALA A 480 25.35 -12.96 -10.53
CA ALA A 480 23.97 -12.54 -10.82
C ALA A 480 23.86 -11.90 -12.21
N PHE A 481 24.90 -11.17 -12.63
CA PHE A 481 24.96 -10.44 -13.87
C PHE A 481 26.03 -11.06 -14.79
N CYS A 482 25.60 -11.88 -15.72
CA CYS A 482 26.50 -12.39 -16.77
C CYS A 482 26.60 -11.35 -17.91
N ARG A 483 27.82 -11.13 -18.37
CA ARG A 483 28.12 -10.42 -19.60
C ARG A 483 28.21 -11.40 -20.77
#